data_707794902f780b15b5bf2cf70106a2ac
#
_entry.id   707794902f780b15b5bf2cf70106a2ac
#
_cell.length_a   1.000
_cell.length_b   1.000
_cell.length_c   1.000
_cell.angle_alpha   90.00
_cell.angle_beta   90.00
_cell.angle_gamma   90.00
#
_symmetry.space_group_name_H-M   'P 1'
#
loop_
_entity.id
_entity.type
_entity.pdbx_description
1 polymer ?
#
loop_
_entity_poly.entity_id
_entity_poly.type
_entity_poly.pdbx_seq_one_letter_code
_entity_poly.pdbx_strand_id
1 'polypeptide(L)'
;MTATQKAPWFAGKHALVVGMARSGTAAARLLLRHGATVRAIDRRRREDLSSEAMTLEGRGVEVRCGTMDASALEGCDLVVASPGVPADLPLFREAERRGIPIAPEIELGFAVARAPTDRKSVV
;
A
#
# COMPACT_ATOMS: atom_id res chain seq x y z
N MET A 1 -21.81 -0.54 18.88
CA MET A 1 -21.05 -0.58 18.51
C MET A 1 -20.56 -1.59 18.23
N THR A 2 -20.31 -1.80 17.70
CA THR A 2 -19.83 -2.75 17.32
C THR A 2 -18.52 -2.84 17.57
N ALA A 3 -18.21 -2.61 18.58
CA ALA A 3 -16.90 -2.65 19.03
C ALA A 3 -16.20 -3.91 18.75
N THR A 4 -16.92 -4.89 18.38
CA THR A 4 -16.32 -6.15 18.04
C THR A 4 -15.67 -6.14 16.70
N GLN A 5 -15.92 -5.12 15.88
CA GLN A 5 -15.27 -5.07 14.60
C GLN A 5 -13.94 -4.40 14.72
N LYS A 6 -12.91 -5.05 14.31
CA LYS A 6 -11.58 -4.48 14.32
C LYS A 6 -11.14 -4.14 12.94
N ALA A 7 -10.61 -2.96 12.77
CA ALA A 7 -10.01 -2.58 11.51
C ALA A 7 -8.71 -3.37 11.30
N PRO A 8 -8.29 -3.58 10.06
CA PRO A 8 -6.97 -4.15 9.81
C PRO A 8 -5.88 -3.30 10.44
N TRP A 9 -4.74 -3.93 10.73
CA TRP A 9 -3.65 -3.24 11.43
C TRP A 9 -3.15 -1.99 10.70
N PHE A 10 -3.36 -1.92 9.39
CA PHE A 10 -2.88 -0.77 8.61
C PHE A 10 -3.89 0.36 8.53
N ALA A 11 -5.08 0.21 9.10
CA ALA A 11 -6.09 1.27 9.05
C ALA A 11 -5.57 2.51 9.75
N GLY A 12 -5.79 3.67 9.13
CA GLY A 12 -5.33 4.93 9.67
C GLY A 12 -3.87 5.24 9.44
N LYS A 13 -3.12 4.33 8.84
CA LYS A 13 -1.71 4.57 8.57
C LYS A 13 -1.52 5.24 7.22
N HIS A 14 -0.37 5.89 7.08
CA HIS A 14 0.02 6.49 5.81
C HIS A 14 0.95 5.50 5.11
N ALA A 15 0.46 4.86 4.08
CA ALA A 15 1.16 3.77 3.42
C ALA A 15 1.79 4.22 2.10
N LEU A 16 2.99 3.74 1.84
CA LEU A 16 3.65 3.92 0.56
C LEU A 16 3.61 2.59 -0.18
N VAL A 17 2.99 2.56 -1.35
CA VAL A 17 2.99 1.38 -2.21
C VAL A 17 4.06 1.56 -3.26
N VAL A 18 5.01 0.62 -3.32
CA VAL A 18 6.13 0.70 -4.24
C VAL A 18 5.84 -0.21 -5.41
N GLY A 19 5.59 0.40 -6.57
CA GLY A 19 5.25 -0.31 -7.79
C GLY A 19 3.74 -0.32 -8.03
N MET A 20 3.34 0.16 -9.20
CA MET A 20 1.92 0.28 -9.56
C MET A 20 1.53 -0.66 -10.68
N ALA A 21 2.15 -1.82 -10.76
CA ALA A 21 1.68 -2.88 -11.63
C ALA A 21 0.41 -3.46 -11.00
N ARG A 22 -0.10 -4.52 -11.57
CA ARG A 22 -1.40 -5.06 -11.16
C ARG A 22 -1.50 -5.29 -9.66
N SER A 23 -0.49 -5.90 -9.07
CA SER A 23 -0.58 -6.22 -7.64
C SER A 23 -0.43 -4.98 -6.77
N GLY A 24 0.41 -4.03 -7.18
CA GLY A 24 0.53 -2.76 -6.44
C GLY A 24 -0.76 -1.97 -6.49
N THR A 25 -1.41 -1.96 -7.65
CA THR A 25 -2.69 -1.31 -7.80
C THR A 25 -3.75 -1.94 -6.88
N ALA A 26 -3.75 -3.27 -6.81
CA ALA A 26 -4.68 -3.96 -5.92
C ALA A 26 -4.40 -3.65 -4.46
N ALA A 27 -3.13 -3.58 -4.09
CA ALA A 27 -2.75 -3.25 -2.72
C ALA A 27 -3.19 -1.83 -2.36
N ALA A 28 -2.99 -0.89 -3.27
CA ALA A 28 -3.39 0.50 -3.03
C ALA A 28 -4.89 0.61 -2.84
N ARG A 29 -5.65 -0.13 -3.64
CA ARG A 29 -7.10 -0.14 -3.52
C ARG A 29 -7.54 -0.70 -2.18
N LEU A 30 -6.91 -1.79 -1.77
CA LEU A 30 -7.25 -2.43 -0.50
C LEU A 30 -6.96 -1.50 0.68
N LEU A 31 -5.79 -0.87 0.66
CA LEU A 31 -5.42 0.07 1.71
C LEU A 31 -6.41 1.22 1.79
N LEU A 32 -6.74 1.79 0.65
CA LEU A 32 -7.66 2.92 0.62
C LEU A 32 -9.03 2.52 1.14
N ARG A 33 -9.50 1.35 0.75
CA ARG A 33 -10.82 0.87 1.16
C ARG A 33 -10.91 0.70 2.67
N HIS A 34 -9.81 0.36 3.31
CA HIS A 34 -9.81 0.05 4.74
C HIS A 34 -9.21 1.18 5.60
N GLY A 35 -9.23 2.38 5.09
CA GLY A 35 -8.95 3.54 5.91
C GLY A 35 -7.52 4.03 5.95
N ALA A 36 -6.63 3.49 5.13
CA ALA A 36 -5.27 3.99 5.06
C ALA A 36 -5.19 5.15 4.08
N THR A 37 -4.25 6.04 4.30
CA THR A 37 -3.90 7.06 3.32
C THR A 37 -2.80 6.48 2.45
N VAL A 38 -2.88 6.63 1.15
CA VAL A 38 -2.00 5.91 0.23
C VAL A 38 -1.23 6.86 -0.66
N ARG A 39 0.08 6.65 -0.70
CA ARG A 39 0.95 7.23 -1.72
C ARG A 39 1.53 6.06 -2.50
N ALA A 40 1.57 6.18 -3.81
CA ALA A 40 2.09 5.12 -4.65
C ALA A 40 3.17 5.69 -5.56
N ILE A 41 4.24 4.93 -5.77
CA ILE A 41 5.30 5.35 -6.67
C ILE A 41 5.59 4.26 -7.67
N ASP A 42 6.05 4.68 -8.85
CA ASP A 42 6.45 3.76 -9.90
C ASP A 42 7.52 4.44 -10.73
N ARG A 43 8.53 3.69 -11.17
CA ARG A 43 9.57 4.28 -11.99
C ARG A 43 9.12 4.53 -13.43
N ARG A 44 8.03 3.91 -13.86
CA ARG A 44 7.50 4.16 -15.19
C ARG A 44 6.86 5.53 -15.25
N ARG A 45 6.71 6.04 -16.46
CA ARG A 45 6.06 7.33 -16.65
C ARG A 45 4.55 7.14 -16.49
N ARG A 46 3.89 8.26 -16.23
CA ARG A 46 2.43 8.23 -16.03
C ARG A 46 1.70 7.59 -17.19
N GLU A 47 2.13 7.86 -18.41
CA GLU A 47 1.44 7.33 -19.58
C GLU A 47 1.64 5.83 -19.76
N ASP A 48 2.57 5.25 -19.03
CA ASP A 48 2.80 3.81 -19.08
C ASP A 48 2.05 3.06 -18.01
N LEU A 49 1.34 3.77 -17.15
CA LEU A 49 0.57 3.13 -16.09
C LEU A 49 -0.81 2.75 -16.60
N SER A 50 -1.43 1.78 -15.96
CA SER A 50 -2.75 1.31 -16.36
C SER A 50 -3.80 2.37 -16.03
N SER A 51 -4.93 2.29 -16.71
CA SER A 51 -6.05 3.16 -16.41
C SER A 51 -6.56 2.92 -14.99
N GLU A 52 -6.41 1.71 -14.49
CA GLU A 52 -6.80 1.37 -13.13
C GLU A 52 -5.96 2.12 -12.11
N ALA A 53 -4.65 2.22 -12.37
CA ALA A 53 -3.77 3.00 -11.50
C ALA A 53 -4.17 4.47 -11.49
N MET A 54 -4.51 5.01 -12.65
CA MET A 54 -4.91 6.40 -12.74
C MET A 54 -6.27 6.66 -12.09
N THR A 55 -7.15 5.67 -12.12
CA THR A 55 -8.43 5.78 -11.44
C THR A 55 -8.22 5.95 -9.93
N LEU A 56 -7.23 5.27 -9.38
CA LEU A 56 -6.93 5.39 -7.95
C LEU A 56 -6.48 6.80 -7.59
N GLU A 57 -5.74 7.45 -8.47
CA GLU A 57 -5.34 8.82 -8.23
C GLU A 57 -6.58 9.72 -8.07
N GLY A 58 -7.58 9.49 -8.89
CA GLY A 58 -8.82 10.24 -8.79
C GLY A 58 -9.61 9.93 -7.51
N ARG A 59 -9.26 8.85 -6.82
CA ARG A 59 -9.92 8.46 -5.59
C ARG A 59 -9.12 8.83 -4.35
N GLY A 60 -8.05 9.58 -4.52
CA GLY A 60 -7.30 10.09 -3.39
C GLY A 60 -5.93 9.49 -3.17
N VAL A 61 -5.50 8.55 -3.99
CA VAL A 61 -4.14 8.02 -3.90
C VAL A 61 -3.18 9.02 -4.54
N GLU A 62 -2.13 9.38 -3.83
CA GLU A 62 -1.11 10.26 -4.38
C GLU A 62 -0.17 9.40 -5.24
N VAL A 63 -0.15 9.63 -6.55
CA VAL A 63 0.65 8.83 -7.47
C VAL A 63 1.84 9.64 -7.94
N ARG A 64 3.05 9.12 -7.72
CA ARG A 64 4.29 9.75 -8.18
C ARG A 64 4.95 8.83 -9.20
N CYS A 65 5.02 9.27 -10.42
CA CYS A 65 5.55 8.50 -11.54
C CYS A 65 6.98 8.91 -11.84
N GLY A 66 7.73 7.98 -12.43
CA GLY A 66 9.08 8.27 -12.87
C GLY A 66 10.10 8.34 -11.75
N THR A 67 9.78 7.77 -10.59
CA THR A 67 10.68 7.86 -9.45
C THR A 67 10.55 6.65 -8.54
N MET A 68 11.65 6.35 -7.86
CA MET A 68 11.68 5.37 -6.77
C MET A 68 12.49 5.97 -5.63
N ASP A 69 12.44 7.29 -5.52
CA ASP A 69 13.29 8.04 -4.62
C ASP A 69 12.82 7.88 -3.17
N ALA A 70 13.78 7.85 -2.26
CA ALA A 70 13.48 7.73 -0.82
C ALA A 70 12.69 8.92 -0.29
N SER A 71 12.65 10.03 -1.02
CA SER A 71 11.80 11.16 -0.61
C SER A 71 10.33 10.76 -0.53
N ALA A 72 9.94 9.69 -1.21
CA ALA A 72 8.57 9.20 -1.15
C ALA A 72 8.20 8.67 0.24
N LEU A 73 9.18 8.39 1.08
CA LEU A 73 8.91 7.92 2.46
C LEU A 73 8.42 9.02 3.39
N GLU A 74 8.53 10.26 2.97
CA GLU A 74 8.19 11.38 3.83
C GLU A 74 6.74 11.29 4.31
N GLY A 75 6.56 11.24 5.61
CA GLY A 75 5.22 11.16 6.19
C GLY A 75 4.59 9.78 6.16
N CYS A 76 5.31 8.77 5.70
CA CYS A 76 4.75 7.42 5.62
C CYS A 76 5.09 6.60 6.86
N ASP A 77 4.14 5.79 7.28
CA ASP A 77 4.28 4.91 8.45
C ASP A 77 4.50 3.46 8.05
N LEU A 78 4.31 3.14 6.79
CA LEU A 78 4.30 1.77 6.31
C LEU A 78 4.70 1.74 4.86
N VAL A 79 5.52 0.78 4.47
CA VAL A 79 5.86 0.56 3.06
C VAL A 79 5.29 -0.79 2.64
N VAL A 80 4.61 -0.81 1.51
CA VAL A 80 4.09 -2.05 0.94
C VAL A 80 4.84 -2.31 -0.35
N ALA A 81 5.52 -3.45 -0.42
CA ALA A 81 6.35 -3.79 -1.56
C ALA A 81 5.63 -4.78 -2.46
N SER A 82 5.57 -4.44 -3.74
CA SER A 82 5.03 -5.35 -4.75
C SER A 82 6.09 -6.39 -5.12
N PRO A 83 5.67 -7.61 -5.45
CA PRO A 83 6.64 -8.69 -5.69
C PRO A 83 7.61 -8.45 -6.85
N GLY A 84 7.22 -7.64 -7.83
CA GLY A 84 8.10 -7.40 -8.96
C GLY A 84 9.17 -6.35 -8.72
N VAL A 85 9.21 -5.74 -7.54
CA VAL A 85 10.15 -4.67 -7.25
C VAL A 85 11.39 -5.25 -6.60
N PRO A 86 12.60 -4.86 -7.05
CA PRO A 86 13.83 -5.39 -6.44
C PRO A 86 13.90 -5.10 -4.95
N ALA A 87 14.26 -6.11 -4.18
CA ALA A 87 14.30 -6.00 -2.73
C ALA A 87 15.45 -5.13 -2.23
N ASP A 88 16.43 -4.86 -3.08
CA ASP A 88 17.61 -4.09 -2.67
C ASP A 88 17.56 -2.62 -3.07
N LEU A 89 16.38 -2.09 -3.35
CA LEU A 89 16.26 -0.68 -3.65
C LEU A 89 16.73 0.16 -2.47
N PRO A 90 17.45 1.26 -2.73
CA PRO A 90 17.86 2.15 -1.65
C PRO A 90 16.69 2.65 -0.80
N LEU A 91 15.52 2.80 -1.40
CA LEU A 91 14.34 3.22 -0.69
C LEU A 91 13.99 2.26 0.45
N PHE A 92 14.16 0.95 0.24
CA PHE A 92 13.86 -0.02 1.29
C PHE A 92 14.87 0.07 2.42
N ARG A 93 16.15 0.31 2.10
CA ARG A 93 17.17 0.49 3.13
C ARG A 93 16.90 1.72 3.97
N GLU A 94 16.46 2.78 3.31
CA GLU A 94 16.14 4.00 4.04
C GLU A 94 14.93 3.81 4.94
N ALA A 95 13.94 3.06 4.49
CA ALA A 95 12.78 2.74 5.31
C ALA A 95 13.20 1.98 6.57
N GLU A 96 14.08 1.00 6.41
CA GLU A 96 14.59 0.24 7.55
C GLU A 96 15.34 1.15 8.51
N ARG A 97 16.17 2.03 7.98
CA ARG A 97 16.93 2.95 8.82
C ARG A 97 16.01 3.86 9.64
N ARG A 98 14.88 4.22 9.07
CA ARG A 98 13.90 5.09 9.77
C ARG A 98 12.93 4.31 10.65
N GLY A 99 13.06 2.99 10.68
CA GLY A 99 12.15 2.17 11.46
C GLY A 99 10.77 2.03 10.87
N ILE A 100 10.63 2.29 9.57
CA ILE A 100 9.34 2.15 8.90
C ILE A 100 9.20 0.70 8.44
N PRO A 101 8.17 -0.02 8.90
CA PRO A 101 8.02 -1.43 8.52
C PRO A 101 7.73 -1.58 7.04
N ILE A 102 8.26 -2.64 6.46
CA ILE A 102 8.05 -2.99 5.06
C ILE A 102 7.28 -4.31 5.03
N ALA A 103 6.09 -4.29 4.46
CA ALA A 103 5.25 -5.48 4.39
C ALA A 103 5.08 -5.90 2.94
N PRO A 104 5.15 -7.19 2.65
CA PRO A 104 4.77 -7.63 1.31
C PRO A 104 3.27 -7.47 1.14
N GLU A 105 2.85 -7.23 -0.08
CA GLU A 105 1.43 -6.94 -0.31
C GLU A 105 0.52 -8.07 0.12
N ILE A 106 1.02 -9.31 0.09
CA ILE A 106 0.18 -10.45 0.46
C ILE A 106 -0.27 -10.35 1.93
N GLU A 107 0.50 -9.69 2.77
CA GLU A 107 0.11 -9.52 4.17
C GLU A 107 -1.13 -8.67 4.33
N LEU A 108 -1.38 -7.78 3.40
CA LEU A 108 -2.58 -6.94 3.46
C LEU A 108 -3.83 -7.79 3.30
N GLY A 109 -3.78 -8.75 2.37
CA GLY A 109 -4.90 -9.65 2.18
C GLY A 109 -5.15 -10.51 3.41
N PHE A 110 -4.10 -11.00 4.03
CA PHE A 110 -4.23 -11.77 5.25
C PHE A 110 -4.82 -10.94 6.39
N ALA A 111 -4.41 -9.69 6.51
CA ALA A 111 -4.91 -8.82 7.56
C ALA A 111 -6.41 -8.60 7.41
N VAL A 112 -6.88 -8.40 6.18
CA VAL A 112 -8.30 -8.22 5.93
C VAL A 112 -9.06 -9.51 6.18
N ALA A 113 -8.51 -10.63 5.74
CA ALA A 113 -9.17 -11.91 5.91
C ALA A 113 -9.31 -12.30 7.38
N ARG A 114 -8.41 -11.80 8.23
CA ARG A 114 -8.48 -12.09 9.65
C ARG A 114 -9.31 -11.11 10.44
N ALA A 115 -9.72 -10.03 9.82
CA ALA A 115 -10.52 -9.06 10.53
C ALA A 115 -11.82 -9.72 10.95
N PRO A 116 -12.23 -9.54 12.18
CA PRO A 116 -13.40 -10.26 12.69
C PRO A 116 -14.69 -9.74 12.12
N THR A 117 -14.76 -9.67 10.87
CA THR A 117 -15.98 -9.39 10.26
C THR A 117 -16.54 -10.65 9.81
N ASP A 118 -16.29 -11.18 9.64
CA ASP A 118 -16.62 -12.12 9.13
C ASP A 118 -16.91 -13.24 9.36
N ARG A 119 -16.80 -13.29 9.21
CA ARG A 119 -16.96 -14.14 9.27
C ARG A 119 -17.48 -14.93 9.83
N LYS A 120 -18.00 -14.81 9.93
CA LYS A 120 -18.35 -15.54 10.38
C LYS A 120 -18.63 -16.47 10.22
N SER A 121 -18.71 -16.09 9.84
CA SER A 121 -18.96 -16.89 9.66
C SER A 121 -18.83 -17.83 9.58
N VAL A 122 -18.60 -17.72 9.37
CA VAL A 122 -18.49 -18.66 9.25
C VAL A 122 -18.62 -19.61 9.75
N VAL A 123 -18.82 -19.70 9.88
CA VAL A 123 -18.91 -20.59 10.22
C VAL A 123 -19.35 -21.25 10.22
#